data_23d4b8fd016d8bbeb1dadaf97518d08c
#
_entry.id   23d4b8fd016d8bbeb1dadaf97518d08c
#
_cell.length_a   1.000
_cell.length_b   1.000
_cell.length_c   1.000
_cell.angle_alpha   90.00
_cell.angle_beta   90.00
_cell.angle_gamma   90.00
#
_symmetry.space_group_name_H-M   'P 1'
#
loop_
_entity.id
_entity.type
_entity.pdbx_description
1 polymer ?
#
loop_
_entity_poly.entity_id
_entity_poly.type
_entity_poly.pdbx_seq_one_letter_code
_entity_poly.pdbx_strand_id
1 'polypeptide(L)'
;MIDLDPSLIEKFRARVNKRSFFDKYRNVNGKNLWNITCSAMDWISVAVDGIPLIKLERGGLGPDHHQTLNLMTYIVAIDNLYESIRQLYRVLFGSDWYPLLQDKSVFQQSEISDDVYFKQIRAVFATHPVQLHSADGRPHNGDKFYASWASSGIGREDFTVFLYNGNADAEDTAIPFGVSISKVNRYAEMRYCLLNPLGYKVNDLIHS
;
A
#
# COMPACT_ATOMS: atom_id res chain seq x y z
N MET A 1 -2.89 16.83 -0.46
CA MET A 1 -2.29 16.16 -1.64
C MET A 1 -1.15 15.32 -1.11
N ILE A 2 -0.90 14.14 -1.65
CA ILE A 2 0.24 13.29 -1.25
C ILE A 2 1.54 13.96 -1.71
N ASP A 3 2.60 13.90 -0.89
CA ASP A 3 3.92 14.44 -1.20
C ASP A 3 4.94 13.30 -1.30
N LEU A 4 5.27 12.92 -2.53
CA LEU A 4 6.27 11.90 -2.86
C LEU A 4 7.37 12.56 -3.69
N ASP A 5 8.43 13.07 -3.03
CA ASP A 5 9.56 13.73 -3.71
C ASP A 5 10.27 12.76 -4.68
N PRO A 6 10.19 12.96 -6.01
CA PRO A 6 10.82 12.05 -6.99
C PRO A 6 12.35 11.97 -6.82
N SER A 7 12.98 13.01 -6.28
CA SER A 7 14.44 13.03 -6.10
C SER A 7 14.94 11.92 -5.16
N LEU A 8 14.07 11.40 -4.29
CA LEU A 8 14.46 10.38 -3.32
C LEU A 8 14.71 9.03 -4.02
N ILE A 9 13.81 8.60 -4.90
CA ILE A 9 14.00 7.37 -5.68
C ILE A 9 15.14 7.53 -6.71
N GLU A 10 15.32 8.70 -7.30
CA GLU A 10 16.44 8.98 -8.21
C GLU A 10 17.78 8.87 -7.50
N LYS A 11 17.93 9.45 -6.31
CA LYS A 11 19.12 9.32 -5.46
C LYS A 11 19.40 7.87 -5.06
N PHE A 12 18.35 7.12 -4.72
CA PHE A 12 18.49 5.70 -4.40
C PHE A 12 18.96 4.92 -5.63
N ARG A 13 18.34 5.11 -6.78
CA ARG A 13 18.71 4.49 -8.06
C ARG A 13 20.14 4.78 -8.46
N ALA A 14 20.61 6.02 -8.31
CA ALA A 14 21.99 6.41 -8.60
C ALA A 14 23.03 5.66 -7.72
N ARG A 15 22.69 5.32 -6.47
CA ARG A 15 23.55 4.52 -5.59
C ARG A 15 23.57 3.05 -6.00
N VAL A 16 22.40 2.48 -6.31
CA VAL A 16 22.25 1.09 -6.72
C VAL A 16 22.90 0.82 -8.07
N ASN A 17 22.86 1.75 -9.03
CA ASN A 17 23.43 1.59 -10.37
C ASN A 17 24.96 1.56 -10.43
N LYS A 18 25.66 1.56 -9.28
CA LYS A 18 27.10 1.39 -9.24
C LYS A 18 27.52 -0.06 -9.55
N ARG A 19 28.62 -0.21 -10.28
CA ARG A 19 29.15 -1.51 -10.69
C ARG A 19 29.36 -2.47 -9.52
N SER A 20 29.89 -1.95 -8.41
CA SER A 20 30.11 -2.73 -7.18
C SER A 20 28.83 -3.35 -6.61
N PHE A 21 27.71 -2.63 -6.65
CA PHE A 21 26.42 -3.18 -6.23
C PHE A 21 25.92 -4.27 -7.20
N PHE A 22 25.98 -4.02 -8.51
CA PHE A 22 25.63 -5.02 -9.51
C PHE A 22 26.41 -6.32 -9.34
N ASP A 23 27.74 -6.25 -9.25
CA ASP A 23 28.60 -7.44 -9.13
C ASP A 23 28.31 -8.24 -7.84
N LYS A 24 27.93 -7.56 -6.74
CA LYS A 24 27.58 -8.17 -5.47
C LYS A 24 26.20 -8.86 -5.49
N TYR A 25 25.22 -8.29 -6.21
CA TYR A 25 23.81 -8.71 -6.13
C TYR A 25 23.31 -9.48 -7.36
N ARG A 26 24.05 -9.54 -8.47
CA ARG A 26 23.63 -10.28 -9.68
C ARG A 26 23.50 -11.79 -9.49
N ASN A 27 24.21 -12.35 -8.49
CA ASN A 27 24.09 -13.77 -8.14
C ASN A 27 24.34 -13.99 -6.66
N VAL A 28 23.27 -14.07 -5.89
CA VAL A 28 23.30 -14.38 -4.46
C VAL A 28 22.51 -15.67 -4.24
N ASN A 29 23.23 -16.76 -3.95
CA ASN A 29 22.63 -18.09 -3.76
C ASN A 29 21.73 -18.51 -4.94
N GLY A 30 22.18 -18.28 -6.18
CA GLY A 30 21.45 -18.61 -7.40
C GLY A 30 20.31 -17.64 -7.76
N LYS A 31 20.11 -16.57 -6.99
CA LYS A 31 19.10 -15.54 -7.26
C LYS A 31 19.75 -14.27 -7.77
N ASN A 32 19.14 -13.68 -8.81
CA ASN A 32 19.54 -12.35 -9.31
C ASN A 32 18.82 -11.26 -8.51
N LEU A 33 19.37 -10.88 -7.36
CA LEU A 33 18.82 -9.83 -6.51
C LEU A 33 18.92 -8.43 -7.13
N TRP A 34 19.86 -8.23 -8.07
CA TRP A 34 19.91 -7.00 -8.88
C TRP A 34 18.63 -6.79 -9.69
N ASN A 35 18.18 -7.81 -10.44
CA ASN A 35 16.94 -7.68 -11.22
C ASN A 35 15.73 -7.41 -10.34
N ILE A 36 15.67 -8.03 -9.16
CA ILE A 36 14.59 -7.78 -8.20
C ILE A 36 14.63 -6.33 -7.72
N THR A 37 15.82 -5.80 -7.44
CA THR A 37 16.01 -4.40 -7.05
C THR A 37 15.60 -3.44 -8.16
N CYS A 38 15.98 -3.71 -9.42
CA CYS A 38 15.57 -2.91 -10.58
C CYS A 38 14.05 -2.85 -10.72
N SER A 39 13.39 -4.02 -10.68
CA SER A 39 11.92 -4.09 -10.74
C SER A 39 11.25 -3.30 -9.61
N ALA A 40 11.73 -3.42 -8.38
CA ALA A 40 11.19 -2.65 -7.26
C ALA A 40 11.36 -1.14 -7.46
N MET A 41 12.52 -0.69 -7.93
CA MET A 41 12.75 0.73 -8.24
C MET A 41 11.85 1.25 -9.35
N ASP A 42 11.58 0.44 -10.38
CA ASP A 42 10.70 0.82 -11.48
C ASP A 42 9.26 1.02 -11.01
N TRP A 43 8.73 0.10 -10.18
CA TRP A 43 7.40 0.24 -9.61
C TRP A 43 7.29 1.41 -8.61
N ILE A 44 8.35 1.70 -7.85
CA ILE A 44 8.38 2.90 -7.00
C ILE A 44 8.31 4.16 -7.87
N SER A 45 9.07 4.24 -8.97
CA SER A 45 9.01 5.39 -9.88
C SER A 45 7.62 5.55 -10.50
N VAL A 46 7.01 4.46 -10.99
CA VAL A 46 5.64 4.49 -11.53
C VAL A 46 4.64 5.01 -10.49
N ALA A 47 4.76 4.58 -9.23
CA ALA A 47 3.87 5.03 -8.17
C ALA A 47 4.08 6.51 -7.82
N VAL A 48 5.35 6.95 -7.69
CA VAL A 48 5.71 8.33 -7.36
C VAL A 48 5.23 9.31 -8.42
N ASP A 49 5.39 8.97 -9.70
CA ASP A 49 4.96 9.82 -10.81
C ASP A 49 3.45 9.72 -11.08
N GLY A 50 2.87 8.54 -10.87
CA GLY A 50 1.47 8.25 -11.22
C GLY A 50 0.44 8.65 -10.17
N ILE A 51 0.73 8.42 -8.88
CA ILE A 51 -0.23 8.71 -7.79
C ILE A 51 -0.73 10.15 -7.79
N PRO A 52 0.12 11.19 -7.97
CA PRO A 52 -0.34 12.59 -8.01
C PRO A 52 -1.27 12.92 -9.17
N LEU A 53 -1.30 12.11 -10.23
CA LEU A 53 -2.16 12.29 -11.39
C LEU A 53 -3.58 11.75 -11.18
N ILE A 54 -3.77 10.89 -10.19
CA ILE A 54 -5.08 10.29 -9.89
C ILE A 54 -5.93 11.30 -9.11
N LYS A 55 -7.00 11.77 -9.74
CA LYS A 55 -7.91 12.73 -9.10
C LYS A 55 -8.99 12.00 -8.32
N LEU A 56 -8.99 12.22 -7.01
CA LEU A 56 -10.05 11.77 -6.11
C LEU A 56 -10.89 12.99 -5.70
N GLU A 57 -12.10 13.07 -6.25
CA GLU A 57 -13.01 14.15 -5.97
C GLU A 57 -14.07 13.68 -4.98
N ARG A 58 -14.35 14.51 -3.97
CA ARG A 58 -15.54 14.33 -3.13
C ARG A 58 -16.72 14.85 -3.92
N GLY A 59 -17.59 13.99 -4.36
CA GLY A 59 -18.75 14.41 -5.14
C GLY A 59 -20.01 13.64 -4.79
N GLY A 60 -21.13 14.25 -4.92
CA GLY A 60 -22.51 13.85 -5.02
C GLY A 60 -23.02 12.60 -4.26
N LEU A 61 -24.30 12.65 -3.90
CA LEU A 61 -25.04 11.48 -3.42
C LEU A 61 -25.30 10.53 -4.61
N GLY A 62 -24.73 9.33 -4.57
CA GLY A 62 -24.97 8.29 -5.56
C GLY A 62 -23.71 7.58 -6.06
N PRO A 63 -23.87 6.55 -6.89
CA PRO A 63 -22.75 5.80 -7.42
C PRO A 63 -21.98 6.63 -8.46
N ASP A 64 -20.74 6.98 -8.12
CA ASP A 64 -19.78 7.54 -9.08
C ASP A 64 -18.79 6.43 -9.48
N HIS A 65 -19.08 5.77 -10.59
CA HIS A 65 -18.27 4.65 -11.07
C HIS A 65 -16.86 5.09 -11.45
N HIS A 66 -16.69 6.31 -11.95
CA HIS A 66 -15.38 6.85 -12.30
C HIS A 66 -14.53 7.07 -11.04
N GLN A 67 -15.11 7.65 -9.98
CA GLN A 67 -14.43 7.84 -8.71
C GLN A 67 -14.12 6.52 -8.02
N THR A 68 -14.99 5.52 -8.13
CA THR A 68 -14.71 4.17 -7.63
C THR A 68 -13.48 3.58 -8.31
N LEU A 69 -13.37 3.67 -9.65
CA LEU A 69 -12.22 3.18 -10.40
C LEU A 69 -10.94 3.97 -10.09
N ASN A 70 -11.03 5.29 -9.94
CA ASN A 70 -9.90 6.12 -9.53
C ASN A 70 -9.41 5.73 -8.13
N LEU A 71 -10.31 5.50 -7.18
CA LEU A 71 -9.95 5.04 -5.83
C LEU A 71 -9.29 3.65 -5.85
N MET A 72 -9.83 2.72 -6.64
CA MET A 72 -9.20 1.40 -6.84
C MET A 72 -7.77 1.55 -7.36
N THR A 73 -7.58 2.35 -8.41
CA THR A 73 -6.27 2.61 -9.01
C THR A 73 -5.32 3.25 -8.00
N TYR A 74 -5.81 4.21 -7.23
CA TYR A 74 -5.04 4.91 -6.20
C TYR A 74 -4.53 3.96 -5.11
N ILE A 75 -5.41 3.11 -4.58
CA ILE A 75 -5.07 2.14 -3.54
C ILE A 75 -4.08 1.08 -4.08
N VAL A 76 -4.26 0.60 -5.31
CA VAL A 76 -3.34 -0.35 -5.95
C VAL A 76 -1.96 0.28 -6.19
N ALA A 77 -1.90 1.55 -6.60
CA ALA A 77 -0.62 2.25 -6.79
C ALA A 77 0.15 2.39 -5.46
N ILE A 78 -0.53 2.69 -4.37
CA ILE A 78 0.08 2.74 -3.02
C ILE A 78 0.51 1.35 -2.55
N ASP A 79 -0.26 0.29 -2.84
CA ASP A 79 0.13 -1.08 -2.52
C ASP A 79 1.41 -1.49 -3.26
N ASN A 80 1.51 -1.15 -4.55
CA ASN A 80 2.72 -1.39 -5.34
C ASN A 80 3.93 -0.63 -4.80
N LEU A 81 3.76 0.63 -4.38
CA LEU A 81 4.80 1.42 -3.72
C LEU A 81 5.28 0.72 -2.44
N TYR A 82 4.36 0.35 -1.57
CA TYR A 82 4.62 -0.31 -0.30
C TYR A 82 5.34 -1.67 -0.49
N GLU A 83 4.79 -2.55 -1.33
CA GLU A 83 5.39 -3.88 -1.54
C GLU A 83 6.77 -3.77 -2.22
N SER A 84 6.98 -2.78 -3.09
CA SER A 84 8.30 -2.53 -3.71
C SER A 84 9.33 -2.09 -2.68
N ILE A 85 8.97 -1.21 -1.75
CA ILE A 85 9.88 -0.82 -0.66
C ILE A 85 10.19 -2.00 0.26
N ARG A 86 9.19 -2.80 0.63
CA ARG A 86 9.43 -4.05 1.38
C ARG A 86 10.37 -5.00 0.64
N GLN A 87 10.22 -5.11 -0.68
CA GLN A 87 11.10 -5.94 -1.49
C GLN A 87 12.55 -5.46 -1.45
N LEU A 88 12.79 -4.15 -1.44
CA LEU A 88 14.15 -3.61 -1.25
C LEU A 88 14.72 -3.98 0.14
N TYR A 89 13.91 -3.95 1.20
CA TYR A 89 14.33 -4.41 2.52
C TYR A 89 14.71 -5.90 2.51
N ARG A 90 13.89 -6.76 1.90
CA ARG A 90 14.20 -8.20 1.74
C ARG A 90 15.53 -8.43 1.03
N VAL A 91 15.80 -7.69 -0.03
CA VAL A 91 17.06 -7.79 -0.79
C VAL A 91 18.26 -7.36 0.05
N LEU A 92 18.16 -6.21 0.75
CA LEU A 92 19.31 -5.61 1.42
C LEU A 92 19.60 -6.18 2.81
N PHE A 93 18.59 -6.73 3.47
CA PHE A 93 18.71 -7.29 4.83
C PHE A 93 18.45 -8.79 4.92
N GLY A 94 17.99 -9.43 3.84
CA GLY A 94 17.73 -10.88 3.80
C GLY A 94 16.55 -11.34 4.66
N SER A 95 15.68 -10.45 5.08
CA SER A 95 14.55 -10.74 5.95
C SER A 95 13.32 -9.92 5.60
N ASP A 96 12.15 -10.34 6.09
CA ASP A 96 10.90 -9.60 5.95
C ASP A 96 10.78 -8.40 6.92
N TRP A 97 11.77 -8.24 7.80
CA TRP A 97 11.78 -7.15 8.76
C TRP A 97 12.05 -5.79 8.09
N TYR A 98 11.36 -4.78 8.54
CA TYR A 98 11.61 -3.38 8.22
C TYR A 98 11.07 -2.46 9.35
N PRO A 99 11.51 -1.18 9.45
CA PRO A 99 11.26 -0.35 10.63
C PRO A 99 9.79 -0.14 11.00
N LEU A 100 8.87 -0.14 10.01
CA LEU A 100 7.45 0.13 10.22
C LEU A 100 6.57 -1.13 10.27
N LEU A 101 7.15 -2.33 10.37
CA LEU A 101 6.42 -3.61 10.34
C LEU A 101 5.29 -3.70 11.39
N GLN A 102 5.50 -3.11 12.57
CA GLN A 102 4.55 -3.13 13.70
C GLN A 102 3.97 -1.74 13.99
N ASP A 103 4.17 -0.78 13.08
CA ASP A 103 3.66 0.57 13.25
C ASP A 103 2.13 0.61 13.26
N LYS A 104 1.56 1.45 14.12
CA LYS A 104 0.12 1.65 14.29
C LYS A 104 -0.25 3.14 14.31
N SER A 105 0.70 4.00 13.95
CA SER A 105 0.59 5.44 14.17
C SER A 105 -0.36 6.15 13.20
N VAL A 106 -0.61 5.55 12.03
CA VAL A 106 -1.42 6.17 10.96
C VAL A 106 -2.90 5.86 11.12
N PHE A 107 -3.28 4.58 11.08
CA PHE A 107 -4.68 4.19 11.16
C PHE A 107 -5.17 4.02 12.60
N GLN A 108 -4.24 3.91 13.55
CA GLN A 108 -4.51 3.85 14.99
C GLN A 108 -5.42 2.69 15.41
N GLN A 109 -5.27 1.54 14.74
CA GLN A 109 -5.97 0.33 15.12
C GLN A 109 -5.31 -0.31 16.34
N SER A 110 -6.11 -0.72 17.32
CA SER A 110 -5.59 -1.23 18.60
C SER A 110 -4.86 -2.57 18.46
N GLU A 111 -5.36 -3.46 17.61
CA GLU A 111 -4.93 -4.86 17.55
C GLU A 111 -3.98 -5.16 16.39
N ILE A 112 -4.06 -4.42 15.30
CA ILE A 112 -3.34 -4.70 14.06
C ILE A 112 -2.44 -3.55 13.66
N SER A 113 -1.35 -3.87 12.92
CA SER A 113 -0.46 -2.84 12.38
C SER A 113 -1.09 -2.11 11.20
N ASP A 114 -0.53 -0.94 10.88
CA ASP A 114 -0.95 -0.13 9.73
C ASP A 114 -0.86 -0.91 8.42
N ASP A 115 0.12 -1.82 8.27
CA ASP A 115 0.24 -2.65 7.08
C ASP A 115 -0.88 -3.67 6.96
N VAL A 116 -1.26 -4.29 8.07
CA VAL A 116 -2.37 -5.25 8.09
C VAL A 116 -3.68 -4.52 7.78
N TYR A 117 -3.88 -3.34 8.37
CA TYR A 117 -5.07 -2.54 8.11
C TYR A 117 -5.11 -2.02 6.67
N PHE A 118 -3.98 -1.56 6.11
CA PHE A 118 -3.93 -1.14 4.72
C PHE A 118 -4.25 -2.29 3.75
N LYS A 119 -3.80 -3.51 4.04
CA LYS A 119 -4.20 -4.70 3.25
C LYS A 119 -5.70 -4.95 3.26
N GLN A 120 -6.38 -4.63 4.33
CA GLN A 120 -7.85 -4.71 4.38
C GLN A 120 -8.50 -3.61 3.55
N ILE A 121 -8.01 -2.35 3.65
CA ILE A 121 -8.44 -1.27 2.75
C ILE A 121 -8.30 -1.73 1.29
N ARG A 122 -7.15 -2.27 0.92
CA ARG A 122 -6.92 -2.80 -0.43
C ARG A 122 -7.90 -3.92 -0.80
N ALA A 123 -8.13 -4.87 0.08
CA ALA A 123 -9.07 -5.97 -0.18
C ALA A 123 -10.48 -5.45 -0.45
N VAL A 124 -10.95 -4.55 0.38
CA VAL A 124 -12.31 -4.00 0.33
C VAL A 124 -12.52 -3.09 -0.88
N PHE A 125 -11.58 -2.17 -1.13
CA PHE A 125 -11.77 -1.11 -2.14
C PHE A 125 -11.19 -1.42 -3.51
N ALA A 126 -10.29 -2.43 -3.64
CA ALA A 126 -9.54 -2.59 -4.87
C ALA A 126 -9.45 -4.02 -5.41
N THR A 127 -9.22 -5.05 -4.57
CA THR A 127 -8.84 -6.37 -5.12
C THR A 127 -9.91 -7.44 -4.99
N HIS A 128 -10.69 -7.45 -3.92
CA HIS A 128 -11.65 -8.51 -3.62
C HIS A 128 -13.00 -7.97 -3.08
N PRO A 129 -13.59 -6.93 -3.67
CA PRO A 129 -14.78 -6.32 -3.09
C PRO A 129 -15.98 -7.27 -3.00
N VAL A 130 -16.01 -8.32 -3.81
CA VAL A 130 -17.12 -9.28 -3.89
C VAL A 130 -16.89 -10.58 -3.12
N GLN A 131 -15.79 -10.70 -2.37
CA GLN A 131 -15.53 -11.87 -1.53
C GLN A 131 -14.51 -11.56 -0.44
N LEU A 132 -14.99 -11.09 0.70
CA LEU A 132 -14.17 -10.72 1.84
C LEU A 132 -14.33 -11.75 2.95
N HIS A 133 -13.23 -12.10 3.61
CA HIS A 133 -13.21 -13.00 4.78
C HIS A 133 -13.19 -12.26 6.11
N SER A 134 -13.21 -10.95 6.09
CA SER A 134 -13.23 -10.11 7.29
C SER A 134 -13.98 -8.81 7.01
N ALA A 135 -14.66 -8.29 8.03
CA ALA A 135 -15.17 -6.94 8.08
C ALA A 135 -14.36 -6.15 9.11
N ASP A 136 -14.17 -4.84 8.93
CA ASP A 136 -13.44 -3.90 9.81
C ASP A 136 -12.06 -4.44 10.31
N GLY A 137 -11.46 -5.38 9.60
CA GLY A 137 -10.20 -5.97 10.00
C GLY A 137 -10.32 -7.15 10.96
N ARG A 138 -11.49 -7.57 11.27
CA ARG A 138 -11.74 -8.69 12.17
C ARG A 138 -12.27 -9.90 11.42
N PRO A 139 -11.71 -11.11 11.62
CA PRO A 139 -12.32 -12.33 11.12
C PRO A 139 -13.70 -12.52 11.76
N HIS A 140 -14.70 -12.75 10.96
CA HIS A 140 -16.04 -13.12 11.42
C HIS A 140 -16.26 -14.60 11.15
N ASN A 141 -16.06 -15.46 12.10
CA ASN A 141 -16.42 -16.88 12.24
C ASN A 141 -16.88 -17.63 10.96
N GLY A 142 -16.16 -17.47 9.84
CA GLY A 142 -16.49 -18.12 8.57
C GLY A 142 -17.46 -17.35 7.68
N ASP A 143 -18.03 -16.25 8.11
CA ASP A 143 -18.90 -15.41 7.29
C ASP A 143 -18.11 -14.77 6.14
N LYS A 144 -18.79 -14.61 5.00
CA LYS A 144 -18.27 -13.87 3.84
C LYS A 144 -19.00 -12.57 3.70
N PHE A 145 -18.24 -11.53 3.36
CA PHE A 145 -18.77 -10.20 3.12
C PHE A 145 -18.60 -9.79 1.67
N TYR A 146 -19.48 -8.91 1.22
CA TYR A 146 -19.54 -8.38 -0.13
C TYR A 146 -19.66 -6.87 -0.03
N ALA A 147 -18.68 -6.14 -0.58
CA ALA A 147 -18.70 -4.70 -0.54
C ALA A 147 -19.58 -4.09 -1.64
N SER A 148 -20.28 -3.01 -1.32
CA SER A 148 -20.88 -2.13 -2.33
C SER A 148 -19.82 -1.36 -3.12
N TRP A 149 -20.22 -0.58 -4.11
CA TRP A 149 -19.36 0.45 -4.69
C TRP A 149 -19.01 1.53 -3.65
N ALA A 150 -17.87 2.19 -3.84
CA ALA A 150 -17.45 3.27 -2.97
C ALA A 150 -18.32 4.51 -3.20
N SER A 151 -18.81 5.08 -2.11
CA SER A 151 -19.56 6.35 -2.09
C SER A 151 -18.74 7.40 -1.36
N SER A 152 -18.75 8.64 -1.88
CA SER A 152 -18.20 9.80 -1.18
C SER A 152 -19.32 10.56 -0.46
N GLY A 153 -18.98 11.22 0.65
CA GLY A 153 -19.93 12.06 1.38
C GLY A 153 -20.89 11.33 2.31
N ILE A 154 -20.72 10.01 2.49
CA ILE A 154 -21.47 9.22 3.47
C ILE A 154 -20.57 9.00 4.70
N GLY A 155 -21.03 9.45 5.88
CA GLY A 155 -20.24 9.30 7.12
C GLY A 155 -19.18 10.37 7.29
N ARG A 156 -18.14 10.05 8.10
CA ARG A 156 -17.04 10.96 8.44
C ARG A 156 -15.81 10.81 7.55
N GLU A 157 -15.73 9.72 6.82
CA GLU A 157 -14.59 9.37 5.99
C GLU A 157 -14.73 9.90 4.56
N ASP A 158 -13.64 9.93 3.81
CA ASP A 158 -13.64 10.46 2.44
C ASP A 158 -14.43 9.57 1.47
N PHE A 159 -14.27 8.25 1.62
CA PHE A 159 -15.02 7.23 0.89
C PHE A 159 -15.50 6.14 1.83
N THR A 160 -16.68 5.62 1.55
CA THR A 160 -17.33 4.55 2.33
C THR A 160 -17.90 3.50 1.40
N VAL A 161 -17.74 2.23 1.74
CA VAL A 161 -18.49 1.11 1.19
C VAL A 161 -19.35 0.51 2.28
N PHE A 162 -20.39 -0.21 1.89
CA PHE A 162 -21.19 -1.02 2.81
C PHE A 162 -20.85 -2.50 2.60
N LEU A 163 -20.56 -3.20 3.69
CA LEU A 163 -20.25 -4.62 3.69
C LEU A 163 -21.52 -5.38 4.04
N TYR A 164 -21.97 -6.22 3.12
CA TYR A 164 -23.14 -7.09 3.27
C TYR A 164 -22.68 -8.47 3.71
N ASN A 165 -23.29 -9.03 4.76
CA ASN A 165 -23.04 -10.41 5.16
C ASN A 165 -23.74 -11.38 4.17
N GLY A 166 -23.02 -12.40 3.74
CA GLY A 166 -23.56 -13.43 2.85
C GLY A 166 -24.31 -14.54 3.56
N ASN A 167 -24.40 -14.53 4.89
CA ASN A 167 -25.14 -15.49 5.68
C ASN A 167 -26.61 -15.03 5.81
N ALA A 168 -27.55 -15.88 5.41
CA ALA A 168 -28.99 -15.55 5.45
C ALA A 168 -29.55 -15.42 6.88
N ASP A 169 -28.89 -16.03 7.86
CA ASP A 169 -29.28 -15.96 9.28
C ASP A 169 -28.68 -14.74 10.00
N ALA A 170 -27.81 -13.96 9.32
CA ALA A 170 -27.26 -12.75 9.90
C ALA A 170 -28.32 -11.63 9.93
N GLU A 171 -28.24 -10.78 10.96
CA GLU A 171 -29.04 -9.55 10.95
C GLU A 171 -28.72 -8.75 9.69
N ASP A 172 -29.76 -8.27 9.00
CA ASP A 172 -29.67 -7.59 7.71
C ASP A 172 -29.15 -6.14 7.87
N THR A 173 -28.00 -6.02 8.53
CA THR A 173 -27.32 -4.74 8.82
C THR A 173 -26.04 -4.65 7.99
N ALA A 174 -26.05 -3.73 7.03
CA ALA A 174 -24.84 -3.40 6.28
C ALA A 174 -23.82 -2.68 7.19
N ILE A 175 -22.59 -3.16 7.22
CA ILE A 175 -21.50 -2.60 8.01
C ILE A 175 -20.79 -1.52 7.17
N PRO A 176 -20.78 -0.24 7.59
CA PRO A 176 -20.03 0.78 6.87
C PRO A 176 -18.53 0.60 7.10
N PHE A 177 -17.75 0.58 6.03
CA PHE A 177 -16.30 0.58 6.06
C PHE A 177 -15.80 1.83 5.33
N GLY A 178 -15.20 2.76 6.08
CA GLY A 178 -14.74 4.04 5.57
C GLY A 178 -13.24 4.11 5.41
N VAL A 179 -12.77 4.96 4.50
CA VAL A 179 -11.35 5.26 4.31
C VAL A 179 -11.10 6.76 4.25
N SER A 180 -10.10 7.21 5.02
CA SER A 180 -9.57 8.57 4.96
C SER A 180 -8.38 8.63 4.01
N ILE A 181 -8.49 9.42 2.94
CA ILE A 181 -7.41 9.61 1.97
C ILE A 181 -6.20 10.29 2.62
N SER A 182 -6.41 11.18 3.58
CA SER A 182 -5.30 11.79 4.31
C SER A 182 -4.48 10.77 5.10
N LYS A 183 -5.11 9.77 5.72
CA LYS A 183 -4.42 8.67 6.39
C LYS A 183 -3.70 7.76 5.40
N VAL A 184 -4.33 7.44 4.28
CA VAL A 184 -3.71 6.64 3.20
C VAL A 184 -2.48 7.36 2.62
N ASN A 185 -2.56 8.68 2.41
CA ASN A 185 -1.41 9.48 2.00
C ASN A 185 -0.27 9.40 3.02
N ARG A 186 -0.58 9.63 4.29
CA ARG A 186 0.41 9.56 5.36
C ARG A 186 1.06 8.18 5.45
N TYR A 187 0.28 7.12 5.27
CA TYR A 187 0.79 5.75 5.20
C TYR A 187 1.82 5.59 4.08
N ALA A 188 1.51 6.05 2.87
CA ALA A 188 2.39 5.95 1.72
C ALA A 188 3.66 6.80 1.89
N GLU A 189 3.53 8.05 2.34
CA GLU A 189 4.66 8.96 2.59
C GLU A 189 5.66 8.39 3.59
N MET A 190 5.18 7.84 4.71
CA MET A 190 6.04 7.22 5.72
C MET A 190 6.83 6.03 5.15
N ARG A 191 6.19 5.18 4.34
CA ARG A 191 6.87 4.04 3.70
C ARG A 191 7.85 4.51 2.63
N TYR A 192 7.49 5.50 1.83
CA TYR A 192 8.38 6.07 0.83
C TYR A 192 9.65 6.68 1.45
N CYS A 193 9.53 7.36 2.58
CA CYS A 193 10.68 7.90 3.31
C CYS A 193 11.69 6.84 3.77
N LEU A 194 11.31 5.57 3.82
CA LEU A 194 12.22 4.46 4.12
C LEU A 194 13.31 4.24 3.06
N LEU A 195 13.21 4.85 1.88
CA LEU A 195 14.30 4.89 0.91
C LEU A 195 15.55 5.61 1.45
N ASN A 196 15.41 6.55 2.41
CA ASN A 196 16.56 7.21 3.04
C ASN A 196 17.48 6.22 3.77
N PRO A 197 17.03 5.48 4.80
CA PRO A 197 17.86 4.50 5.48
C PRO A 197 18.34 3.38 4.55
N LEU A 198 17.54 2.96 3.57
CA LEU A 198 17.97 2.00 2.54
C LEU A 198 19.14 2.56 1.70
N GLY A 199 19.09 3.84 1.34
CA GLY A 199 20.17 4.49 0.59
C GLY A 199 21.48 4.57 1.37
N TYR A 200 21.45 4.77 2.70
CA TYR A 200 22.64 4.69 3.55
C TYR A 200 23.19 3.26 3.58
N LYS A 201 22.31 2.26 3.76
CA LYS A 201 22.71 0.86 3.74
C LYS A 201 23.38 0.46 2.43
N VAL A 202 22.89 0.92 1.28
CA VAL A 202 23.52 0.67 -0.03
C VAL A 202 24.94 1.27 -0.05
N ASN A 203 25.14 2.48 0.44
CA ASN A 203 26.47 3.10 0.49
C ASN A 203 27.45 2.27 1.33
N ASP A 204 27.04 1.83 2.53
CA ASP A 204 27.88 0.97 3.39
C ASP A 204 28.30 -0.32 2.68
N LEU A 205 27.33 -0.94 1.96
CA LEU A 205 27.55 -2.18 1.21
C LEU A 205 28.48 -2.04 0.00
N ILE A 206 28.59 -0.85 -0.57
CA ILE A 206 29.46 -0.56 -1.73
C ILE A 206 30.88 -0.28 -1.28
N HIS A 207 31.07 0.23 -0.06
CA HIS A 207 32.36 0.61 0.49
C HIS A 207 32.97 -0.43 1.45
N SER A 208 32.21 -1.51 1.76
CA SER A 208 32.67 -2.71 2.49
C SER A 208 33.22 -3.79 1.55
#